data_55ffe80f81837ab16a6ab9710d3d52f4
#
_entry.id   55ffe80f81837ab16a6ab9710d3d52f4
#
_cell.length_a   1.000
_cell.length_b   1.000
_cell.length_c   1.000
_cell.angle_alpha   90.00
_cell.angle_beta   90.00
_cell.angle_gamma   90.00
#
_symmetry.space_group_name_H-M   'P 1'
#
loop_
_entity.id
_entity.type
_entity.pdbx_description
1 polymer ?
#
loop_
_entity_poly.entity_id
_entity_poly.type
_entity_poly.pdbx_seq_one_letter_code
_entity_poly.pdbx_strand_id
1 'polypeptide(L)'
;MKKRICGLLLGILCTVAFTGCGLEEKTELENTGPQKVELVVWGAEEDTELMNQIIEGFQTNYQGEADFHISFEVQGESQCKDVLLGGLEDGADVFTFADDQLSALAAAGAVEPIGNADEIERKNLSSTVEAATINNQLYAYPLTADNGYFLYYNKQYITEEQVKTLDGILEAAAANGKLFTMDWSSAWYVYSFFGNTGLQVGLNDDGITNYCTWNQADGEIRGVDVAQAMLRIAGNPGFASCTDEEFLSGVKDGSVIAGVSGVWNSVAVREAWGKNAGAAKLPTYSCNDRQIQMASFSGCKLIGVNAYSEHPEWGARLAEWITNEENQRLRFEMRGQGPSNIAVADSEEIKQSEAIAALLEQSEYSQLQRVGGKFWDPVSKFAGNMAAGNPSGQNLQEQLDEMAEGISAR
;
A
#
# COMPACT_ATOMS: atom_id res chain seq x y z
N MET A 1 71.11 28.16 5.14
CA MET A 1 72.39 27.47 5.05
C MET A 1 72.22 26.25 4.18
N LYS A 2 72.63 26.36 2.89
CA LYS A 2 73.77 25.70 2.25
C LYS A 2 73.74 24.16 2.44
N LYS A 3 73.71 23.31 1.41
CA LYS A 3 74.42 23.35 0.12
C LYS A 3 73.84 22.31 -0.83
N ARG A 4 73.82 22.59 -2.10
CA ARG A 4 73.81 21.75 -3.29
C ARG A 4 75.01 20.77 -3.30
N ILE A 5 74.91 19.65 -4.00
CA ILE A 5 75.96 19.15 -4.89
C ILE A 5 75.35 18.16 -5.90
N CYS A 6 75.69 18.38 -7.09
CA CYS A 6 75.57 17.82 -8.41
C CYS A 6 76.61 16.66 -8.62
N GLY A 7 76.37 15.78 -9.57
CA GLY A 7 77.35 14.83 -10.14
C GLY A 7 76.58 13.72 -10.93
N LEU A 8 76.43 13.79 -12.13
CA LEU A 8 77.13 13.52 -13.39
C LEU A 8 77.37 12.03 -13.70
N LEU A 9 76.67 11.60 -14.77
CA LEU A 9 76.97 10.65 -15.85
C LEU A 9 78.05 9.56 -15.63
N LEU A 10 77.61 8.32 -16.02
CA LEU A 10 78.39 7.54 -17.02
C LEU A 10 77.48 6.51 -17.67
N GLY A 11 77.39 6.51 -18.99
CA GLY A 11 76.77 5.52 -19.81
C GLY A 11 77.58 4.25 -20.01
N ILE A 12 76.98 3.13 -20.06
CA ILE A 12 77.53 1.93 -20.65
C ILE A 12 76.48 1.32 -21.61
N LEU A 13 76.85 1.35 -22.86
CA LEU A 13 76.24 0.72 -23.99
C LEU A 13 76.63 -0.77 -23.96
N CYS A 14 75.64 -1.70 -23.78
CA CYS A 14 75.84 -3.11 -24.07
C CYS A 14 74.75 -3.57 -25.00
N THR A 15 75.15 -3.77 -26.26
CA THR A 15 74.42 -4.54 -27.26
C THR A 15 74.49 -6.03 -26.91
N VAL A 16 73.33 -6.65 -26.74
CA VAL A 16 73.20 -8.12 -26.79
C VAL A 16 72.02 -8.53 -27.65
N ALA A 17 72.31 -9.47 -28.47
CA ALA A 17 71.58 -9.96 -29.63
C ALA A 17 70.18 -10.54 -29.32
N PHE A 18 69.32 -10.39 -30.32
CA PHE A 18 68.04 -11.10 -30.50
C PHE A 18 68.23 -12.64 -30.42
N THR A 19 67.46 -13.26 -29.52
CA THR A 19 66.95 -14.60 -29.74
C THR A 19 65.45 -14.55 -29.50
N GLY A 20 64.70 -14.72 -30.57
CA GLY A 20 63.25 -14.79 -30.55
C GLY A 20 62.78 -16.05 -29.81
N CYS A 21 61.90 -15.83 -28.86
CA CYS A 21 60.89 -16.78 -28.46
C CYS A 21 59.56 -16.05 -28.50
N GLY A 22 58.77 -16.34 -29.50
CA GLY A 22 57.39 -15.88 -29.57
C GLY A 22 56.60 -16.46 -28.38
N LEU A 23 56.28 -15.57 -27.43
CA LEU A 23 55.14 -15.75 -26.58
C LEU A 23 53.98 -15.05 -27.31
N GLU A 24 53.15 -15.82 -28.00
CA GLU A 24 51.79 -15.41 -28.31
C GLU A 24 51.11 -15.19 -26.96
N GLU A 25 51.00 -13.93 -26.54
CA GLU A 25 49.94 -13.55 -25.63
C GLU A 25 48.63 -13.88 -26.36
N LYS A 26 48.05 -15.06 -26.07
CA LYS A 26 46.67 -15.29 -26.23
C LYS A 26 45.95 -14.31 -25.29
N THR A 27 45.58 -13.15 -25.78
CA THR A 27 44.42 -12.42 -25.28
C THR A 27 43.27 -13.38 -25.42
N GLU A 28 42.95 -14.12 -24.35
CA GLU A 28 41.65 -14.72 -24.18
C GLU A 28 40.69 -13.51 -24.21
N LEU A 29 40.04 -13.32 -25.37
CA LEU A 29 38.79 -12.61 -25.42
C LEU A 29 37.90 -13.43 -24.49
N GLU A 30 37.73 -12.95 -23.25
CA GLU A 30 36.63 -13.36 -22.40
C GLU A 30 35.40 -13.12 -23.25
N ASN A 31 34.82 -14.20 -23.72
CA ASN A 31 33.54 -14.22 -24.39
C ASN A 31 32.54 -14.02 -23.25
N THR A 32 32.40 -12.76 -22.82
CA THR A 32 31.36 -12.36 -21.88
C THR A 32 30.07 -12.41 -22.67
N GLY A 33 29.37 -13.54 -22.58
CA GLY A 33 27.96 -13.63 -22.92
C GLY A 33 27.18 -12.52 -22.19
N PRO A 34 25.94 -12.27 -22.52
CA PRO A 34 25.16 -11.27 -21.83
C PRO A 34 25.21 -11.51 -20.31
N GLN A 35 25.35 -10.43 -19.54
CA GLN A 35 25.40 -10.50 -18.08
C GLN A 35 24.16 -11.24 -17.58
N LYS A 36 24.35 -12.23 -16.71
CA LYS A 36 23.24 -12.89 -16.02
C LYS A 36 22.67 -11.93 -14.96
N VAL A 37 21.38 -11.71 -14.99
CA VAL A 37 20.65 -10.83 -14.05
C VAL A 37 19.57 -11.64 -13.38
N GLU A 38 19.70 -11.88 -12.09
CA GLU A 38 18.71 -12.54 -11.24
C GLU A 38 18.01 -11.48 -10.40
N LEU A 39 16.66 -11.42 -10.45
CA LEU A 39 15.86 -10.49 -9.65
C LEU A 39 14.66 -11.20 -9.03
N VAL A 40 14.35 -10.85 -7.80
CA VAL A 40 13.15 -11.27 -7.10
C VAL A 40 12.22 -10.07 -6.93
N VAL A 41 10.96 -10.25 -7.29
CA VAL A 41 9.92 -9.22 -7.14
C VAL A 41 8.90 -9.69 -6.11
N TRP A 42 8.65 -8.89 -5.07
CA TRP A 42 7.59 -9.14 -4.10
C TRP A 42 6.34 -8.31 -4.37
N GLY A 43 5.17 -8.94 -4.20
CA GLY A 43 3.87 -8.28 -4.31
C GLY A 43 2.75 -9.15 -3.76
N ALA A 44 1.52 -8.63 -3.79
CA ALA A 44 0.33 -9.32 -3.30
C ALA A 44 0.00 -10.56 -4.14
N GLU A 45 -0.60 -11.59 -3.52
CA GLU A 45 -0.98 -12.84 -4.18
C GLU A 45 -1.90 -12.60 -5.38
N GLU A 46 -2.83 -11.67 -5.24
CA GLU A 46 -3.80 -11.30 -6.26
C GLU A 46 -3.19 -10.63 -7.49
N ASP A 47 -1.95 -10.15 -7.39
CA ASP A 47 -1.20 -9.52 -8.47
C ASP A 47 -0.34 -10.53 -9.27
N THR A 48 -0.35 -11.82 -8.89
CA THR A 48 0.53 -12.85 -9.48
C THR A 48 0.42 -12.92 -11.01
N GLU A 49 -0.79 -12.97 -11.57
CA GLU A 49 -1.00 -13.05 -13.02
C GLU A 49 -0.53 -11.77 -13.73
N LEU A 50 -0.89 -10.62 -13.19
CA LEU A 50 -0.49 -9.31 -13.69
C LEU A 50 1.04 -9.14 -13.67
N MET A 51 1.68 -9.43 -12.54
CA MET A 51 3.12 -9.24 -12.39
C MET A 51 3.91 -10.19 -13.30
N ASN A 52 3.48 -11.44 -13.46
CA ASN A 52 4.11 -12.35 -14.42
C ASN A 52 4.03 -11.83 -15.86
N GLN A 53 2.89 -11.25 -16.26
CA GLN A 53 2.73 -10.65 -17.58
C GLN A 53 3.64 -9.41 -17.76
N ILE A 54 3.74 -8.55 -16.75
CA ILE A 54 4.62 -7.38 -16.75
C ILE A 54 6.09 -7.78 -16.83
N ILE A 55 6.51 -8.80 -16.08
CA ILE A 55 7.87 -9.34 -16.07
C ILE A 55 8.23 -9.95 -17.44
N GLU A 56 7.33 -10.72 -18.05
CA GLU A 56 7.53 -11.26 -19.40
C GLU A 56 7.70 -10.14 -20.44
N GLY A 57 6.90 -9.08 -20.32
CA GLY A 57 7.02 -7.86 -21.15
C GLY A 57 8.38 -7.19 -20.98
N PHE A 58 8.87 -7.05 -19.74
CA PHE A 58 10.19 -6.51 -19.43
C PHE A 58 11.31 -7.32 -20.08
N GLN A 59 11.33 -8.65 -19.87
CA GLN A 59 12.33 -9.56 -20.44
C GLN A 59 12.32 -9.51 -21.96
N THR A 60 11.14 -9.37 -22.58
CA THR A 60 11.00 -9.24 -24.04
C THR A 60 11.54 -7.91 -24.54
N ASN A 61 11.24 -6.80 -23.84
CA ASN A 61 11.65 -5.44 -24.23
C ASN A 61 13.19 -5.26 -24.16
N TYR A 62 13.82 -5.88 -23.16
CA TYR A 62 15.27 -5.79 -22.93
C TYR A 62 16.02 -7.03 -23.42
N GLN A 63 15.41 -7.83 -24.31
CA GLN A 63 16.04 -9.04 -24.86
C GLN A 63 17.37 -8.71 -25.54
N GLY A 64 18.44 -9.39 -25.09
CA GLY A 64 19.80 -9.23 -25.63
C GLY A 64 20.66 -8.21 -24.88
N GLU A 65 20.11 -7.41 -23.94
CA GLU A 65 20.90 -6.56 -23.06
C GLU A 65 21.47 -7.36 -21.86
N ALA A 66 20.71 -8.33 -21.35
CA ALA A 66 21.16 -9.27 -20.32
C ALA A 66 20.45 -10.62 -20.45
N ASP A 67 20.92 -11.62 -19.70
CA ASP A 67 20.27 -12.93 -19.51
C ASP A 67 19.44 -12.87 -18.22
N PHE A 68 18.15 -12.57 -18.35
CA PHE A 68 17.25 -12.29 -17.23
C PHE A 68 16.64 -13.56 -16.63
N HIS A 69 16.70 -13.67 -15.31
CA HIS A 69 16.00 -14.62 -14.48
C HIS A 69 15.23 -13.87 -13.40
N ILE A 70 13.99 -13.48 -13.70
CA ILE A 70 13.16 -12.68 -12.81
C ILE A 70 12.02 -13.54 -12.28
N SER A 71 11.89 -13.64 -10.95
CA SER A 71 10.79 -14.36 -10.29
C SER A 71 9.87 -13.40 -9.54
N PHE A 72 8.57 -13.74 -9.50
CA PHE A 72 7.61 -13.10 -8.62
C PHE A 72 7.32 -14.00 -7.44
N GLU A 73 7.41 -13.44 -6.23
CA GLU A 73 7.12 -14.13 -4.98
C GLU A 73 6.04 -13.38 -4.22
N VAL A 74 5.12 -14.14 -3.63
CA VAL A 74 4.01 -13.57 -2.86
C VAL A 74 4.51 -13.08 -1.52
N GLN A 75 4.39 -11.76 -1.31
CA GLN A 75 4.62 -11.10 -0.03
C GLN A 75 3.58 -10.01 0.16
N GLY A 76 2.78 -10.12 1.22
CA GLY A 76 1.75 -9.13 1.54
C GLY A 76 2.35 -7.74 1.78
N GLU A 77 1.77 -6.75 1.14
CA GLU A 77 2.26 -5.36 1.14
C GLU A 77 2.32 -4.76 2.54
N SER A 78 1.35 -5.06 3.40
CA SER A 78 1.29 -4.58 4.79
C SER A 78 2.43 -5.09 5.67
N GLN A 79 2.99 -6.24 5.34
CA GLN A 79 4.07 -6.90 6.09
C GLN A 79 5.44 -6.76 5.41
N CYS A 80 5.47 -6.20 4.20
CA CYS A 80 6.65 -6.14 3.35
C CYS A 80 7.85 -5.52 4.09
N LYS A 81 7.66 -4.38 4.74
CA LYS A 81 8.71 -3.70 5.51
C LYS A 81 9.33 -4.61 6.57
N ASP A 82 8.50 -5.28 7.38
CA ASP A 82 9.00 -6.07 8.51
C ASP A 82 9.76 -7.31 8.03
N VAL A 83 9.29 -7.94 6.95
CA VAL A 83 9.98 -9.07 6.33
C VAL A 83 11.30 -8.63 5.69
N LEU A 84 11.30 -7.54 4.91
CA LEU A 84 12.50 -7.03 4.26
C LEU A 84 13.56 -6.61 5.27
N LEU A 85 13.18 -5.88 6.32
CA LEU A 85 14.11 -5.44 7.38
C LEU A 85 14.62 -6.61 8.23
N GLY A 86 13.96 -7.75 8.20
CA GLY A 86 14.42 -8.99 8.80
C GLY A 86 15.63 -9.63 8.11
N GLY A 87 15.89 -9.30 6.82
CA GLY A 87 17.00 -9.84 6.03
C GLY A 87 17.16 -9.09 4.71
N LEU A 88 17.83 -7.94 4.72
CA LEU A 88 17.99 -7.06 3.55
C LEU A 88 18.74 -7.69 2.39
N GLU A 89 19.77 -8.50 2.70
CA GLU A 89 20.61 -9.16 1.70
C GLU A 89 19.91 -10.37 1.04
N ASP A 90 18.95 -10.98 1.74
CA ASP A 90 18.17 -12.14 1.28
C ASP A 90 16.75 -11.74 0.82
N GLY A 91 16.40 -10.46 0.89
CA GLY A 91 15.10 -9.93 0.52
C GLY A 91 14.94 -9.71 -0.98
N ALA A 92 13.71 -9.38 -1.43
CA ALA A 92 13.47 -9.06 -2.83
C ALA A 92 14.27 -7.85 -3.31
N ASP A 93 14.63 -7.86 -4.60
CA ASP A 93 15.29 -6.74 -5.28
C ASP A 93 14.32 -5.59 -5.56
N VAL A 94 13.06 -5.93 -5.90
CA VAL A 94 11.97 -4.99 -6.17
C VAL A 94 10.74 -5.42 -5.38
N PHE A 95 10.08 -4.50 -4.71
CA PHE A 95 8.98 -4.87 -3.83
C PHE A 95 7.88 -3.81 -3.76
N THR A 96 6.63 -4.28 -3.63
CA THR A 96 5.45 -3.43 -3.45
C THR A 96 5.14 -3.24 -1.97
N PHE A 97 4.87 -2.01 -1.56
CA PHE A 97 4.55 -1.67 -0.16
C PHE A 97 3.60 -0.47 -0.05
N ALA A 98 2.92 -0.33 1.08
CA ALA A 98 2.11 0.84 1.39
C ALA A 98 2.98 2.05 1.80
N ASP A 99 2.61 3.25 1.41
CA ASP A 99 3.42 4.47 1.53
C ASP A 99 3.79 4.85 2.98
N ASP A 100 3.02 4.43 3.96
CA ASP A 100 3.30 4.64 5.40
C ASP A 100 4.58 3.92 5.87
N GLN A 101 5.05 2.92 5.13
CA GLN A 101 6.26 2.15 5.44
C GLN A 101 7.55 2.84 4.95
N LEU A 102 7.44 3.80 4.04
CA LEU A 102 8.58 4.40 3.35
C LEU A 102 9.61 5.01 4.31
N SER A 103 9.15 5.75 5.32
CA SER A 103 10.06 6.42 6.27
C SER A 103 10.92 5.43 7.03
N ALA A 104 10.37 4.28 7.42
CA ALA A 104 11.12 3.24 8.10
C ALA A 104 12.13 2.53 7.18
N LEU A 105 11.73 2.24 5.93
CA LEU A 105 12.60 1.64 4.91
C LEU A 105 13.79 2.56 4.58
N ALA A 106 13.53 3.84 4.36
CA ALA A 106 14.59 4.82 4.09
C ALA A 106 15.52 5.03 5.30
N ALA A 107 14.98 5.11 6.52
CA ALA A 107 15.77 5.24 7.74
C ALA A 107 16.68 4.03 8.00
N ALA A 108 16.25 2.84 7.56
CA ALA A 108 17.04 1.61 7.63
C ALA A 108 18.06 1.48 6.48
N GLY A 109 18.05 2.39 5.50
CA GLY A 109 18.88 2.27 4.29
C GLY A 109 18.47 1.14 3.35
N ALA A 110 17.21 0.67 3.46
CA ALA A 110 16.67 -0.37 2.58
C ALA A 110 16.33 0.14 1.18
N VAL A 111 16.06 1.44 1.06
CA VAL A 111 15.83 2.16 -0.21
C VAL A 111 16.72 3.40 -0.28
N GLU A 112 17.11 3.78 -1.49
CA GLU A 112 17.93 4.95 -1.77
C GLU A 112 17.18 5.98 -2.64
N PRO A 113 17.64 7.26 -2.66
CA PRO A 113 17.07 8.27 -3.54
C PRO A 113 17.19 7.89 -5.02
N ILE A 114 16.09 8.11 -5.77
CA ILE A 114 15.99 7.78 -7.18
C ILE A 114 16.71 8.83 -8.04
N GLY A 115 17.58 8.39 -8.95
CA GLY A 115 18.43 9.29 -9.75
C GLY A 115 17.68 10.08 -10.85
N ASN A 116 16.59 9.52 -11.42
CA ASN A 116 15.78 10.15 -12.47
C ASN A 116 14.43 10.69 -11.92
N ALA A 117 14.42 11.18 -10.68
CA ALA A 117 13.23 11.64 -9.96
C ALA A 117 12.37 12.62 -10.76
N ASP A 118 12.95 13.63 -11.39
CA ASP A 118 12.23 14.65 -12.18
C ASP A 118 11.32 14.06 -13.28
N GLU A 119 11.71 12.95 -13.89
CA GLU A 119 10.91 12.29 -14.91
C GLU A 119 9.73 11.56 -14.32
N ILE A 120 9.95 10.85 -13.22
CA ILE A 120 8.93 10.10 -12.49
C ILE A 120 7.90 11.06 -11.90
N GLU A 121 8.35 12.14 -11.27
CA GLU A 121 7.48 13.17 -10.68
C GLU A 121 6.54 13.79 -11.71
N ARG A 122 7.04 14.12 -12.91
CA ARG A 122 6.21 14.72 -13.97
C ARG A 122 5.14 13.80 -14.52
N LYS A 123 5.31 12.48 -14.41
CA LYS A 123 4.39 11.47 -14.96
C LYS A 123 3.31 11.05 -13.96
N ASN A 124 3.48 11.35 -12.68
CA ASN A 124 2.63 10.84 -11.61
C ASN A 124 1.87 11.94 -10.87
N LEU A 125 0.75 11.58 -10.24
CA LEU A 125 -0.06 12.46 -9.43
C LEU A 125 0.76 13.03 -8.27
N SER A 126 0.62 14.32 -8.00
CA SER A 126 1.41 15.01 -6.96
C SER A 126 1.25 14.39 -5.57
N SER A 127 0.08 13.86 -5.24
CA SER A 127 -0.18 13.19 -3.96
C SER A 127 0.64 11.91 -3.79
N THR A 128 0.81 11.13 -4.87
CA THR A 128 1.60 9.90 -4.83
C THR A 128 3.11 10.19 -4.86
N VAL A 129 3.52 11.25 -5.55
CA VAL A 129 4.90 11.76 -5.51
C VAL A 129 5.25 12.25 -4.10
N GLU A 130 4.37 13.03 -3.47
CA GLU A 130 4.55 13.47 -2.08
C GLU A 130 4.70 12.29 -1.12
N ALA A 131 3.86 11.26 -1.29
CA ALA A 131 3.91 10.04 -0.48
C ALA A 131 5.20 9.22 -0.67
N ALA A 132 5.82 9.31 -1.86
CA ALA A 132 7.08 8.63 -2.19
C ALA A 132 8.33 9.47 -1.86
N THR A 133 8.17 10.69 -1.29
CA THR A 133 9.22 11.67 -1.07
C THR A 133 9.54 11.86 0.41
N ILE A 134 10.82 11.85 0.76
CA ILE A 134 11.34 12.19 2.10
C ILE A 134 12.41 13.28 1.93
N ASN A 135 12.30 14.37 2.69
CA ASN A 135 13.25 15.50 2.67
C ASN A 135 13.54 16.01 1.24
N ASN A 136 12.53 16.14 0.41
CA ASN A 136 12.58 16.55 -1.00
C ASN A 136 13.40 15.61 -1.90
N GLN A 137 13.50 14.36 -1.56
CA GLN A 137 14.10 13.31 -2.41
C GLN A 137 13.10 12.18 -2.60
N LEU A 138 12.92 11.73 -3.84
CA LEU A 138 12.07 10.60 -4.18
C LEU A 138 12.79 9.29 -3.88
N TYR A 139 12.16 8.38 -3.13
CA TYR A 139 12.75 7.09 -2.70
C TYR A 139 12.06 5.86 -3.28
N ALA A 140 10.88 6.04 -3.84
CA ALA A 140 10.10 4.93 -4.40
C ALA A 140 9.32 5.38 -5.64
N TYR A 141 8.94 4.41 -6.47
CA TYR A 141 8.17 4.64 -7.69
C TYR A 141 6.68 4.57 -7.37
N PRO A 142 5.88 5.62 -7.66
CA PRO A 142 4.44 5.60 -7.46
C PRO A 142 3.77 4.52 -8.30
N LEU A 143 3.05 3.58 -7.67
CA LEU A 143 2.37 2.48 -8.34
C LEU A 143 0.88 2.72 -8.49
N THR A 144 0.20 3.00 -7.37
CA THR A 144 -1.25 3.28 -7.35
C THR A 144 -1.55 4.53 -6.53
N ALA A 145 -2.75 5.11 -6.75
CA ALA A 145 -3.25 6.26 -6.00
C ALA A 145 -4.54 5.91 -5.25
N ASP A 146 -4.72 4.66 -4.85
CA ASP A 146 -6.02 4.10 -4.46
C ASP A 146 -6.00 3.29 -3.16
N ASN A 147 -4.99 3.47 -2.32
CA ASN A 147 -4.93 2.78 -1.04
C ASN A 147 -5.89 3.44 -0.03
N GLY A 148 -7.17 3.17 -0.22
CA GLY A 148 -8.28 3.64 0.58
C GLY A 148 -9.46 2.69 0.45
N TYR A 149 -10.53 2.94 1.19
CA TYR A 149 -11.71 2.08 1.18
C TYR A 149 -12.99 2.90 1.14
N PHE A 150 -14.04 2.26 0.62
CA PHE A 150 -15.36 2.84 0.40
C PHE A 150 -16.42 1.74 0.52
N LEU A 151 -17.67 2.04 0.20
CA LEU A 151 -18.79 1.13 0.30
C LEU A 151 -19.11 0.49 -1.05
N TYR A 152 -19.17 -0.85 -1.11
CA TYR A 152 -19.86 -1.61 -2.14
C TYR A 152 -21.29 -1.93 -1.71
N TYR A 153 -22.25 -1.87 -2.63
CA TYR A 153 -23.64 -2.27 -2.36
C TYR A 153 -24.32 -2.86 -3.59
N ASN A 154 -25.25 -3.77 -3.35
CA ASN A 154 -26.04 -4.37 -4.41
C ASN A 154 -27.34 -3.57 -4.62
N LYS A 155 -27.43 -2.87 -5.76
CA LYS A 155 -28.54 -2.00 -6.17
C LYS A 155 -29.91 -2.72 -6.23
N GLN A 156 -29.91 -4.08 -6.24
CA GLN A 156 -31.14 -4.86 -6.18
C GLN A 156 -31.82 -4.77 -4.81
N TYR A 157 -31.05 -4.61 -3.73
CA TYR A 157 -31.52 -4.68 -2.36
C TYR A 157 -31.46 -3.33 -1.63
N ILE A 158 -30.56 -2.43 -2.04
CA ILE A 158 -30.29 -1.15 -1.38
C ILE A 158 -30.53 -0.03 -2.38
N THR A 159 -31.41 0.91 -2.02
CA THR A 159 -31.71 2.09 -2.82
C THR A 159 -30.66 3.19 -2.64
N GLU A 160 -30.63 4.17 -3.56
CA GLU A 160 -29.77 5.35 -3.48
C GLU A 160 -30.00 6.21 -2.20
N GLU A 161 -31.17 6.11 -1.58
CA GLU A 161 -31.44 6.81 -0.33
C GLU A 161 -30.94 6.03 0.88
N GLN A 162 -31.16 4.70 0.90
CA GLN A 162 -30.72 3.83 1.98
C GLN A 162 -29.19 3.75 2.09
N VAL A 163 -28.48 3.83 0.97
CA VAL A 163 -27.01 3.74 0.93
C VAL A 163 -26.31 4.91 1.65
N LYS A 164 -27.01 6.05 1.85
CA LYS A 164 -26.44 7.23 2.48
C LYS A 164 -26.20 7.09 3.99
N THR A 165 -26.90 6.16 4.63
CA THR A 165 -26.78 5.94 6.08
C THR A 165 -26.56 4.48 6.40
N LEU A 166 -25.72 4.21 7.38
CA LEU A 166 -25.46 2.84 7.83
C LEU A 166 -26.73 2.18 8.40
N ASP A 167 -27.58 2.98 9.07
CA ASP A 167 -28.90 2.48 9.55
C ASP A 167 -29.78 1.99 8.39
N GLY A 168 -29.84 2.74 7.26
CA GLY A 168 -30.60 2.35 6.08
C GLY A 168 -30.05 1.06 5.41
N ILE A 169 -28.73 0.91 5.38
CA ILE A 169 -28.05 -0.29 4.86
C ILE A 169 -28.37 -1.50 5.74
N LEU A 170 -28.22 -1.35 7.06
CA LEU A 170 -28.48 -2.41 8.05
C LEU A 170 -29.95 -2.84 8.05
N GLU A 171 -30.89 -1.88 7.93
CA GLU A 171 -32.32 -2.17 7.80
C GLU A 171 -32.61 -3.00 6.52
N ALA A 172 -32.04 -2.59 5.38
CA ALA A 172 -32.19 -3.31 4.13
C ALA A 172 -31.59 -4.72 4.20
N ALA A 173 -30.41 -4.87 4.80
CA ALA A 173 -29.76 -6.16 4.99
C ALA A 173 -30.60 -7.09 5.87
N ALA A 174 -31.00 -6.63 7.06
CA ALA A 174 -31.82 -7.40 8.01
C ALA A 174 -33.18 -7.80 7.41
N ALA A 175 -33.85 -6.87 6.72
CA ALA A 175 -35.15 -7.14 6.09
C ALA A 175 -35.10 -8.23 5.01
N ASN A 176 -33.95 -8.40 4.37
CA ASN A 176 -33.72 -9.42 3.34
C ASN A 176 -33.06 -10.70 3.89
N GLY A 177 -32.75 -10.78 5.19
CA GLY A 177 -32.02 -11.88 5.79
C GLY A 177 -30.59 -11.99 5.23
N LYS A 178 -29.97 -10.85 4.94
CA LYS A 178 -28.64 -10.71 4.35
C LYS A 178 -27.76 -9.80 5.21
N LEU A 179 -26.52 -9.57 4.79
CA LEU A 179 -25.52 -8.89 5.60
C LEU A 179 -24.94 -7.65 4.89
N PHE A 180 -24.66 -6.65 5.70
CA PHE A 180 -23.60 -5.67 5.49
C PHE A 180 -22.37 -6.12 6.27
N THR A 181 -21.19 -6.03 5.66
CA THR A 181 -19.93 -6.48 6.29
C THR A 181 -18.88 -5.39 6.31
N MET A 182 -18.05 -5.42 7.35
CA MET A 182 -16.87 -4.60 7.50
C MET A 182 -15.88 -5.32 8.42
N ASP A 183 -14.60 -5.34 8.08
CA ASP A 183 -13.61 -6.04 8.87
C ASP A 183 -13.20 -5.25 10.12
N TRP A 184 -13.78 -5.59 11.26
CA TRP A 184 -13.41 -5.01 12.55
C TRP A 184 -12.23 -5.74 13.22
N SER A 185 -11.71 -6.80 12.62
CA SER A 185 -10.44 -7.38 13.05
C SER A 185 -9.24 -6.57 12.57
N SER A 186 -9.44 -5.75 11.52
CA SER A 186 -8.45 -4.82 10.98
C SER A 186 -8.66 -3.41 11.53
N ALA A 187 -7.70 -2.91 12.30
CA ALA A 187 -7.68 -1.55 12.82
C ALA A 187 -7.80 -0.48 11.73
N TRP A 188 -7.40 -0.81 10.49
CA TRP A 188 -7.46 0.08 9.34
C TRP A 188 -8.89 0.55 9.04
N TYR A 189 -9.84 -0.36 9.03
CA TYR A 189 -11.25 -0.04 8.81
C TYR A 189 -11.90 0.64 10.03
N VAL A 190 -11.42 0.36 11.25
CA VAL A 190 -12.00 0.89 12.49
C VAL A 190 -11.87 2.40 12.61
N TYR A 191 -10.85 2.99 11.96
CA TYR A 191 -10.71 4.45 11.85
C TYR A 191 -12.00 5.13 11.38
N SER A 192 -12.82 4.45 10.58
CA SER A 192 -14.09 4.97 10.06
C SER A 192 -15.05 5.51 11.11
N PHE A 193 -15.02 4.95 12.30
CA PHE A 193 -15.92 5.34 13.39
C PHE A 193 -15.38 6.50 14.21
N PHE A 194 -14.07 6.65 14.31
CA PHE A 194 -13.45 7.70 15.12
C PHE A 194 -13.11 8.95 14.31
N GLY A 195 -12.80 8.80 13.04
CA GLY A 195 -12.58 9.94 12.15
C GLY A 195 -13.85 10.79 12.01
N ASN A 196 -13.71 12.08 11.75
CA ASN A 196 -14.78 13.09 11.65
C ASN A 196 -15.62 13.30 12.93
N THR A 197 -15.23 12.70 14.06
CA THR A 197 -15.88 12.92 15.38
C THR A 197 -15.25 14.06 16.16
N GLY A 198 -14.09 14.55 15.74
CA GLY A 198 -13.22 15.44 16.51
C GLY A 198 -12.19 14.72 17.37
N LEU A 199 -12.33 13.40 17.55
CA LEU A 199 -11.33 12.56 18.20
C LEU A 199 -10.17 12.29 17.22
N GLN A 200 -8.93 12.33 17.69
CA GLN A 200 -7.75 12.34 16.85
C GLN A 200 -6.80 11.17 17.14
N VAL A 201 -6.10 10.72 16.12
CA VAL A 201 -4.96 9.82 16.20
C VAL A 201 -3.96 10.20 15.11
N GLY A 202 -2.68 10.04 15.36
CA GLY A 202 -1.62 10.30 14.39
C GLY A 202 -0.25 10.14 15.00
N LEU A 203 0.79 10.41 14.19
CA LEU A 203 2.18 10.41 14.64
C LEU A 203 2.51 11.69 15.41
N ASN A 204 3.34 11.55 16.44
CA ASN A 204 4.03 12.65 17.08
C ASN A 204 5.16 13.19 16.15
N ASP A 205 5.76 14.31 16.53
CA ASP A 205 6.86 14.94 15.77
C ASP A 205 8.10 14.05 15.59
N ASP A 206 8.21 12.97 16.39
CA ASP A 206 9.29 11.99 16.26
C ASP A 206 9.10 11.03 15.06
N GLY A 207 7.92 11.04 14.42
CA GLY A 207 7.58 10.18 13.29
C GLY A 207 7.46 8.69 13.62
N ILE A 208 7.46 8.31 14.89
CA ILE A 208 7.50 6.92 15.38
C ILE A 208 6.36 6.63 16.35
N THR A 209 6.22 7.50 17.38
CA THR A 209 5.21 7.32 18.43
C THR A 209 3.89 7.98 18.05
N ASN A 210 2.79 7.45 18.58
CA ASN A 210 1.46 7.99 18.29
C ASN A 210 0.97 8.91 19.42
N TYR A 211 0.11 9.86 19.05
CA TYR A 211 -0.86 10.46 19.95
C TYR A 211 -2.26 9.90 19.67
N CYS A 212 -3.11 9.81 20.68
CA CYS A 212 -4.48 9.33 20.57
C CYS A 212 -5.38 10.01 21.58
N THR A 213 -6.53 10.53 21.11
CA THR A 213 -7.58 11.13 21.99
C THR A 213 -8.89 10.34 21.92
N TRP A 214 -8.88 9.12 21.41
CA TRP A 214 -10.08 8.32 21.19
C TRP A 214 -10.77 7.89 22.49
N ASN A 215 -10.10 7.98 23.63
CA ASN A 215 -10.67 7.77 24.95
C ASN A 215 -11.23 9.05 25.62
N GLN A 216 -11.24 10.18 24.91
CA GLN A 216 -11.70 11.44 25.49
C GLN A 216 -13.14 11.33 26.02
N ALA A 217 -13.32 11.75 27.28
CA ALA A 217 -14.58 11.63 28.02
C ALA A 217 -15.45 12.90 27.98
N ASP A 218 -14.96 13.95 27.34
CA ASP A 218 -15.63 15.25 27.14
C ASP A 218 -15.69 15.58 25.64
N GLY A 219 -16.45 16.62 25.28
CA GLY A 219 -16.65 17.04 23.89
C GLY A 219 -18.04 16.68 23.35
N GLU A 220 -18.28 17.05 22.09
CA GLU A 220 -19.57 16.80 21.42
C GLU A 220 -19.78 15.30 21.14
N ILE A 221 -18.73 14.59 20.76
CA ILE A 221 -18.68 13.15 20.61
C ILE A 221 -17.51 12.65 21.48
N ARG A 222 -17.83 11.73 22.35
CA ARG A 222 -16.84 11.09 23.26
C ARG A 222 -16.48 9.70 22.74
N GLY A 223 -15.36 9.16 23.14
CA GLY A 223 -15.00 7.79 22.80
C GLY A 223 -16.09 6.76 23.15
N VAL A 224 -16.73 6.91 24.31
CA VAL A 224 -17.82 6.03 24.74
C VAL A 224 -19.06 6.09 23.84
N ASP A 225 -19.34 7.24 23.22
CA ASP A 225 -20.46 7.38 22.28
C ASP A 225 -20.18 6.57 20.99
N VAL A 226 -18.93 6.58 20.52
CA VAL A 226 -18.48 5.75 19.39
C VAL A 226 -18.56 4.27 19.74
N ALA A 227 -18.03 3.83 20.90
CA ALA A 227 -18.11 2.46 21.35
C ALA A 227 -19.55 1.95 21.46
N GLN A 228 -20.47 2.78 21.99
CA GLN A 228 -21.89 2.46 22.06
C GLN A 228 -22.53 2.33 20.67
N ALA A 229 -22.15 3.20 19.71
CA ALA A 229 -22.61 3.08 18.33
C ALA A 229 -22.12 1.77 17.69
N MET A 230 -20.86 1.41 17.87
CA MET A 230 -20.33 0.13 17.40
C MET A 230 -21.08 -1.07 18.01
N LEU A 231 -21.36 -1.06 19.31
CA LEU A 231 -22.15 -2.13 19.94
C LEU A 231 -23.58 -2.24 19.38
N ARG A 232 -24.24 -1.11 19.08
CA ARG A 232 -25.57 -1.15 18.42
C ARG A 232 -25.49 -1.75 17.02
N ILE A 233 -24.45 -1.42 16.25
CA ILE A 233 -24.21 -1.97 14.92
C ILE A 233 -23.95 -3.47 15.04
N ALA A 234 -23.06 -3.90 15.93
CA ALA A 234 -22.73 -5.31 16.15
C ALA A 234 -23.95 -6.15 16.59
N GLY A 235 -24.89 -5.56 17.31
CA GLY A 235 -26.15 -6.20 17.72
C GLY A 235 -27.22 -6.25 16.62
N ASN A 236 -26.98 -5.65 15.45
CA ASN A 236 -27.94 -5.66 14.33
C ASN A 236 -27.83 -6.96 13.55
N PRO A 237 -28.96 -7.69 13.28
CA PRO A 237 -28.94 -8.94 12.53
C PRO A 237 -28.49 -8.79 11.07
N GLY A 238 -28.45 -7.57 10.54
CA GLY A 238 -27.93 -7.25 9.20
C GLY A 238 -26.44 -6.96 9.17
N PHE A 239 -25.71 -7.08 10.28
CA PHE A 239 -24.26 -6.83 10.35
C PHE A 239 -23.46 -8.10 10.63
N ALA A 240 -22.28 -8.21 10.02
CA ALA A 240 -21.23 -9.13 10.44
C ALA A 240 -19.86 -8.49 10.25
N SER A 241 -18.95 -8.72 11.20
CA SER A 241 -17.53 -8.43 10.99
C SER A 241 -16.93 -9.59 10.18
N CYS A 242 -16.45 -9.27 8.97
CA CYS A 242 -15.89 -10.23 8.02
C CYS A 242 -14.61 -9.69 7.41
N THR A 243 -13.64 -10.56 7.18
CA THR A 243 -12.43 -10.24 6.41
C THR A 243 -12.78 -9.96 4.93
N ASP A 244 -11.84 -9.39 4.17
CA ASP A 244 -12.03 -9.17 2.73
C ASP A 244 -12.34 -10.48 1.96
N GLU A 245 -11.72 -11.59 2.34
CA GLU A 245 -11.97 -12.92 1.76
C GLU A 245 -13.41 -13.39 2.06
N GLU A 246 -13.86 -13.26 3.31
CA GLU A 246 -15.23 -13.61 3.73
C GLU A 246 -16.26 -12.68 3.08
N PHE A 247 -15.94 -11.38 2.93
CA PHE A 247 -16.76 -10.43 2.17
C PHE A 247 -16.96 -10.91 0.73
N LEU A 248 -15.88 -11.22 0.00
CA LEU A 248 -15.98 -11.72 -1.37
C LEU A 248 -16.71 -13.06 -1.48
N SER A 249 -16.52 -13.95 -0.53
CA SER A 249 -17.27 -15.21 -0.46
C SER A 249 -18.77 -14.96 -0.33
N GLY A 250 -19.15 -14.06 0.59
CA GLY A 250 -20.55 -13.68 0.80
C GLY A 250 -21.17 -12.89 -0.37
N VAL A 251 -20.35 -12.11 -1.09
CA VAL A 251 -20.78 -11.45 -2.35
C VAL A 251 -21.12 -12.49 -3.42
N LYS A 252 -20.30 -13.54 -3.56
CA LYS A 252 -20.47 -14.62 -4.56
C LYS A 252 -21.64 -15.52 -4.24
N ASP A 253 -21.86 -15.88 -2.98
CA ASP A 253 -22.97 -16.75 -2.56
C ASP A 253 -24.28 -15.99 -2.33
N GLY A 254 -24.22 -14.65 -2.35
CA GLY A 254 -25.37 -13.76 -2.20
C GLY A 254 -25.84 -13.57 -0.75
N SER A 255 -25.09 -13.97 0.26
CA SER A 255 -25.38 -13.69 1.67
C SER A 255 -25.05 -12.23 2.05
N VAL A 256 -24.07 -11.61 1.38
CA VAL A 256 -23.67 -10.22 1.56
C VAL A 256 -24.25 -9.34 0.44
N ILE A 257 -24.85 -8.21 0.81
CA ILE A 257 -25.41 -7.22 -0.12
C ILE A 257 -24.80 -5.85 -0.01
N ALA A 258 -23.97 -5.62 0.99
CA ALA A 258 -23.11 -4.44 1.10
C ALA A 258 -21.88 -4.75 1.94
N GLY A 259 -20.80 -4.02 1.72
CA GLY A 259 -19.60 -4.16 2.54
C GLY A 259 -18.59 -3.07 2.26
N VAL A 260 -17.73 -2.82 3.23
CA VAL A 260 -16.62 -1.87 3.12
C VAL A 260 -15.38 -2.62 2.64
N SER A 261 -14.82 -2.17 1.55
CA SER A 261 -13.56 -2.67 0.99
C SER A 261 -12.94 -1.65 0.03
N GLY A 262 -11.82 -1.96 -0.57
CA GLY A 262 -11.12 -1.08 -1.51
C GLY A 262 -11.28 -1.50 -2.98
N VAL A 263 -10.63 -0.76 -3.86
CA VAL A 263 -10.69 -0.97 -5.32
C VAL A 263 -10.19 -2.35 -5.76
N TRP A 264 -9.33 -2.98 -4.97
CA TRP A 264 -8.78 -4.33 -5.25
C TRP A 264 -9.85 -5.42 -5.38
N ASN A 265 -11.04 -5.19 -4.83
CA ASN A 265 -12.19 -6.09 -4.93
C ASN A 265 -13.19 -5.68 -6.04
N SER A 266 -12.94 -4.58 -6.76
CA SER A 266 -13.91 -4.01 -7.72
C SER A 266 -14.27 -4.95 -8.86
N VAL A 267 -13.30 -5.69 -9.39
CA VAL A 267 -13.50 -6.65 -10.47
C VAL A 267 -14.39 -7.80 -9.99
N ALA A 268 -14.05 -8.41 -8.86
CA ALA A 268 -14.78 -9.56 -8.31
C ALA A 268 -16.22 -9.20 -7.90
N VAL A 269 -16.43 -8.02 -7.31
CA VAL A 269 -17.78 -7.53 -6.96
C VAL A 269 -18.63 -7.29 -8.22
N ARG A 270 -18.04 -6.66 -9.24
CA ARG A 270 -18.71 -6.42 -10.53
C ARG A 270 -19.05 -7.72 -11.24
N GLU A 271 -18.20 -8.71 -11.22
CA GLU A 271 -18.48 -10.04 -11.78
C GLU A 271 -19.62 -10.73 -11.07
N ALA A 272 -19.67 -10.68 -9.73
CA ALA A 272 -20.71 -11.34 -8.95
C ALA A 272 -22.08 -10.66 -9.03
N TRP A 273 -22.13 -9.32 -8.96
CA TRP A 273 -23.40 -8.57 -8.94
C TRP A 273 -23.82 -8.01 -10.30
N GLY A 274 -22.92 -8.04 -11.30
CA GLY A 274 -23.19 -7.55 -12.67
C GLY A 274 -23.67 -6.10 -12.65
N LYS A 275 -24.79 -5.83 -13.35
CA LYS A 275 -25.39 -4.48 -13.41
C LYS A 275 -25.92 -3.94 -12.08
N ASN A 276 -26.06 -4.79 -11.08
CA ASN A 276 -26.51 -4.39 -9.73
C ASN A 276 -25.34 -4.00 -8.82
N ALA A 277 -24.08 -4.15 -9.27
CA ALA A 277 -22.95 -3.65 -8.53
C ALA A 277 -23.02 -2.12 -8.41
N GLY A 278 -22.82 -1.62 -7.22
CA GLY A 278 -22.74 -0.20 -6.90
C GLY A 278 -21.60 0.07 -5.96
N ALA A 279 -21.03 1.27 -6.09
CA ALA A 279 -20.03 1.79 -5.18
C ALA A 279 -20.44 3.20 -4.74
N ALA A 280 -20.15 3.57 -3.51
CA ALA A 280 -20.40 4.88 -2.94
C ALA A 280 -19.36 5.19 -1.86
N LYS A 281 -19.17 6.46 -1.54
CA LYS A 281 -18.44 6.81 -0.32
C LYS A 281 -19.06 6.12 0.90
N LEU A 282 -18.33 6.01 1.98
CA LEU A 282 -18.86 5.46 3.24
C LEU A 282 -20.10 6.25 3.69
N PRO A 283 -21.09 5.56 4.30
CA PRO A 283 -22.30 6.20 4.78
C PRO A 283 -22.04 7.06 6.01
N THR A 284 -23.05 7.81 6.43
CA THR A 284 -23.11 8.31 7.81
C THR A 284 -23.54 7.22 8.77
N TYR A 285 -23.15 7.31 10.03
CA TYR A 285 -23.64 6.44 11.09
C TYR A 285 -24.19 7.27 12.28
N SER A 286 -25.17 6.70 12.98
CA SER A 286 -25.76 7.33 14.16
C SER A 286 -24.83 7.23 15.37
N CYS A 287 -24.42 8.38 15.93
CA CYS A 287 -23.61 8.47 17.13
C CYS A 287 -24.06 9.66 17.98
N ASN A 288 -24.44 9.43 19.23
CA ASN A 288 -24.89 10.46 20.16
C ASN A 288 -25.96 11.41 19.55
N ASP A 289 -27.03 10.81 18.98
CA ASP A 289 -28.16 11.53 18.31
C ASP A 289 -27.73 12.41 17.10
N ARG A 290 -26.56 12.14 16.53
CA ARG A 290 -26.03 12.81 15.33
C ARG A 290 -25.72 11.78 14.24
N GLN A 291 -25.77 12.25 13.00
CA GLN A 291 -25.23 11.53 11.84
C GLN A 291 -23.78 11.97 11.61
N ILE A 292 -22.84 11.05 11.79
CA ILE A 292 -21.41 11.30 11.59
C ILE A 292 -21.02 10.65 10.27
N GLN A 293 -20.41 11.41 9.36
CA GLN A 293 -19.83 10.86 8.14
C GLN A 293 -18.66 9.93 8.49
N MET A 294 -18.73 8.67 8.09
CA MET A 294 -17.63 7.73 8.30
C MET A 294 -16.39 8.20 7.54
N ALA A 295 -15.25 8.16 8.20
CA ALA A 295 -13.96 8.51 7.62
C ALA A 295 -13.26 7.29 7.00
N SER A 296 -12.14 7.52 6.33
CA SER A 296 -11.24 6.44 5.92
C SER A 296 -9.78 6.85 6.08
N PHE A 297 -8.92 5.87 6.22
CA PHE A 297 -7.52 6.09 5.86
C PHE A 297 -7.40 6.18 4.33
N SER A 298 -6.39 6.90 3.88
CA SER A 298 -5.99 7.00 2.49
C SER A 298 -4.48 6.84 2.37
N GLY A 299 -4.01 6.53 1.18
CA GLY A 299 -2.61 6.37 0.87
C GLY A 299 -2.42 5.93 -0.58
N CYS A 300 -1.24 5.43 -0.87
CA CYS A 300 -0.89 4.85 -2.16
C CYS A 300 0.00 3.62 -1.97
N LYS A 301 0.17 2.86 -3.04
CA LYS A 301 1.16 1.79 -3.10
C LYS A 301 2.35 2.26 -3.90
N LEU A 302 3.51 1.85 -3.46
CA LEU A 302 4.80 2.24 -4.01
C LEU A 302 5.58 0.98 -4.40
N ILE A 303 6.50 1.15 -5.36
CA ILE A 303 7.54 0.15 -5.66
C ILE A 303 8.86 0.66 -5.12
N GLY A 304 9.49 -0.15 -4.27
CA GLY A 304 10.84 0.05 -3.78
C GLY A 304 11.84 -0.79 -4.55
N VAL A 305 13.09 -0.32 -4.58
CA VAL A 305 14.26 -1.07 -5.04
C VAL A 305 15.16 -1.26 -3.83
N ASN A 306 15.51 -2.50 -3.54
CA ASN A 306 16.36 -2.84 -2.42
C ASN A 306 17.79 -2.32 -2.66
N ALA A 307 18.28 -1.48 -1.76
CA ALA A 307 19.63 -0.94 -1.82
C ALA A 307 20.74 -2.02 -1.71
N TYR A 308 20.37 -3.22 -1.25
CA TYR A 308 21.28 -4.38 -1.12
C TYR A 308 21.15 -5.36 -2.31
N SER A 309 20.37 -5.03 -3.35
CA SER A 309 20.29 -5.82 -4.58
C SER A 309 21.67 -5.98 -5.23
N GLU A 310 21.96 -7.16 -5.77
CA GLU A 310 23.16 -7.38 -6.58
C GLU A 310 23.09 -6.68 -7.96
N HIS A 311 21.86 -6.32 -8.39
CA HIS A 311 21.58 -5.67 -9.68
C HIS A 311 20.71 -4.40 -9.54
N PRO A 312 21.11 -3.39 -8.75
CA PRO A 312 20.26 -2.24 -8.41
C PRO A 312 19.83 -1.42 -9.64
N GLU A 313 20.69 -1.34 -10.69
CA GLU A 313 20.34 -0.63 -11.93
C GLU A 313 19.23 -1.35 -12.70
N TRP A 314 19.22 -2.69 -12.71
CA TRP A 314 18.17 -3.49 -13.33
C TRP A 314 16.90 -3.51 -12.48
N GLY A 315 17.05 -3.51 -11.16
CA GLY A 315 15.94 -3.31 -10.22
C GLY A 315 15.22 -1.98 -10.46
N ALA A 316 15.98 -0.89 -10.62
CA ALA A 316 15.42 0.43 -10.93
C ALA A 316 14.68 0.47 -12.29
N ARG A 317 15.26 -0.12 -13.36
CA ARG A 317 14.61 -0.24 -14.67
C ARG A 317 13.34 -1.09 -14.61
N LEU A 318 13.34 -2.18 -13.82
CA LEU A 318 12.17 -3.02 -13.63
C LEU A 318 11.08 -2.27 -12.84
N ALA A 319 11.43 -1.54 -11.79
CA ALA A 319 10.50 -0.72 -11.02
C ALA A 319 9.85 0.37 -11.90
N GLU A 320 10.63 1.05 -12.73
CA GLU A 320 10.11 2.03 -13.70
C GLU A 320 9.21 1.38 -14.76
N TRP A 321 9.57 0.17 -15.23
CA TRP A 321 8.74 -0.61 -16.14
C TRP A 321 7.41 -1.01 -15.52
N ILE A 322 7.42 -1.55 -14.30
CA ILE A 322 6.20 -1.93 -13.56
C ILE A 322 5.25 -0.73 -13.40
N THR A 323 5.81 0.47 -13.21
CA THR A 323 5.05 1.69 -12.91
C THR A 323 4.83 2.60 -14.13
N ASN A 324 5.20 2.18 -15.34
CA ASN A 324 4.98 2.97 -16.55
C ASN A 324 3.49 3.07 -16.93
N GLU A 325 3.16 3.92 -17.88
CA GLU A 325 1.78 4.17 -18.32
C GLU A 325 1.07 2.89 -18.78
N GLU A 326 1.73 2.06 -19.60
CA GLU A 326 1.15 0.84 -20.18
C GLU A 326 0.82 -0.18 -19.07
N ASN A 327 1.73 -0.40 -18.15
CA ASN A 327 1.57 -1.39 -17.07
C ASN A 327 0.62 -0.90 -15.95
N GLN A 328 0.52 0.41 -15.71
CA GLN A 328 -0.52 0.94 -14.83
C GLN A 328 -1.92 0.84 -15.47
N ARG A 329 -2.04 1.00 -16.79
CA ARG A 329 -3.29 0.74 -17.51
C ARG A 329 -3.67 -0.73 -17.44
N LEU A 330 -2.72 -1.64 -17.68
CA LEU A 330 -2.93 -3.08 -17.55
C LEU A 330 -3.36 -3.46 -16.12
N ARG A 331 -2.75 -2.85 -15.10
CA ARG A 331 -3.13 -3.01 -13.69
C ARG A 331 -4.57 -2.58 -13.44
N PHE A 332 -5.00 -1.47 -13.98
CA PHE A 332 -6.40 -1.05 -13.88
C PHE A 332 -7.35 -2.03 -14.58
N GLU A 333 -7.02 -2.47 -15.79
CA GLU A 333 -7.85 -3.41 -16.55
C GLU A 333 -8.01 -4.75 -15.83
N MET A 334 -6.94 -5.32 -15.28
CA MET A 334 -6.95 -6.63 -14.63
C MET A 334 -7.39 -6.58 -13.17
N ARG A 335 -7.05 -5.50 -12.46
CA ARG A 335 -7.22 -5.40 -11.00
C ARG A 335 -8.19 -4.30 -10.57
N GLY A 336 -8.56 -3.38 -11.45
CA GLY A 336 -9.40 -2.22 -11.12
C GLY A 336 -8.72 -1.18 -10.24
N GLN A 337 -7.40 -1.29 -10.03
CA GLN A 337 -6.64 -0.40 -9.15
C GLN A 337 -6.41 0.96 -9.78
N GLY A 338 -6.58 2.04 -8.98
CA GLY A 338 -6.44 3.42 -9.43
C GLY A 338 -4.98 3.78 -9.70
N PRO A 339 -4.67 4.28 -10.91
CA PRO A 339 -3.30 4.57 -11.31
C PRO A 339 -2.76 5.84 -10.64
N SER A 340 -1.45 5.85 -10.39
CA SER A 340 -0.70 7.06 -10.05
C SER A 340 -0.31 7.87 -11.30
N ASN A 341 -0.15 7.21 -12.45
CA ASN A 341 0.22 7.86 -13.72
C ASN A 341 -0.89 8.79 -14.20
N ILE A 342 -0.56 10.07 -14.46
CA ILE A 342 -1.50 11.13 -14.82
C ILE A 342 -2.24 10.79 -16.12
N ALA A 343 -1.55 10.29 -17.16
CA ALA A 343 -2.17 9.98 -18.44
C ALA A 343 -3.20 8.84 -18.32
N VAL A 344 -2.95 7.86 -17.46
CA VAL A 344 -3.90 6.79 -17.18
C VAL A 344 -5.04 7.30 -16.29
N ALA A 345 -4.75 8.06 -15.24
CA ALA A 345 -5.76 8.61 -14.33
C ALA A 345 -6.78 9.52 -15.05
N ASP A 346 -6.32 10.24 -16.07
CA ASP A 346 -7.18 11.12 -16.89
C ASP A 346 -7.95 10.38 -18.00
N SER A 347 -7.77 9.07 -18.15
CA SER A 347 -8.46 8.29 -19.17
C SER A 347 -9.97 8.17 -18.93
N GLU A 348 -10.76 7.97 -20.01
CA GLU A 348 -12.21 7.81 -19.88
C GLU A 348 -12.60 6.53 -19.14
N GLU A 349 -11.81 5.46 -19.24
CA GLU A 349 -12.05 4.20 -18.53
C GLU A 349 -12.01 4.41 -17.01
N ILE A 350 -11.03 5.17 -16.52
CA ILE A 350 -10.90 5.51 -15.09
C ILE A 350 -12.08 6.37 -14.64
N LYS A 351 -12.43 7.42 -15.41
CA LYS A 351 -13.52 8.34 -15.08
C LYS A 351 -14.91 7.67 -15.05
N GLN A 352 -15.07 6.54 -15.74
CA GLN A 352 -16.32 5.76 -15.73
C GLN A 352 -16.35 4.67 -14.66
N SER A 353 -15.28 4.46 -13.91
CA SER A 353 -15.24 3.47 -12.83
C SER A 353 -16.03 3.96 -11.61
N GLU A 354 -17.16 3.29 -11.28
CA GLU A 354 -17.94 3.61 -10.07
C GLU A 354 -17.09 3.45 -8.80
N ALA A 355 -16.18 2.48 -8.75
CA ALA A 355 -15.29 2.25 -7.61
C ALA A 355 -14.31 3.40 -7.40
N ILE A 356 -13.67 3.88 -8.47
CA ILE A 356 -12.76 5.03 -8.40
C ILE A 356 -13.52 6.31 -8.05
N ALA A 357 -14.72 6.51 -8.62
CA ALA A 357 -15.56 7.66 -8.28
C ALA A 357 -15.94 7.66 -6.79
N ALA A 358 -16.32 6.48 -6.24
CA ALA A 358 -16.64 6.34 -4.82
C ALA A 358 -15.42 6.61 -3.91
N LEU A 359 -14.22 6.15 -4.32
CA LEU A 359 -12.99 6.43 -3.61
C LEU A 359 -12.64 7.93 -3.62
N LEU A 360 -12.83 8.60 -4.75
CA LEU A 360 -12.61 10.04 -4.87
C LEU A 360 -13.58 10.85 -3.99
N GLU A 361 -14.86 10.47 -3.97
CA GLU A 361 -15.83 11.09 -3.06
C GLU A 361 -15.48 10.83 -1.58
N GLN A 362 -14.96 9.64 -1.26
CA GLN A 362 -14.53 9.28 0.09
C GLN A 362 -13.28 10.07 0.51
N SER A 363 -12.40 10.44 -0.43
CA SER A 363 -11.16 11.15 -0.14
C SER A 363 -11.38 12.51 0.58
N GLU A 364 -12.54 13.15 0.39
CA GLU A 364 -12.92 14.36 1.12
C GLU A 364 -13.07 14.13 2.65
N TYR A 365 -13.23 12.87 3.06
CA TYR A 365 -13.42 12.41 4.44
C TYR A 365 -12.31 11.48 4.89
N SER A 366 -11.16 11.52 4.22
CA SER A 366 -10.04 10.65 4.52
C SER A 366 -8.90 11.40 5.23
N GLN A 367 -8.05 10.62 5.88
CA GLN A 367 -6.79 11.05 6.44
C GLN A 367 -5.69 10.13 5.91
N LEU A 368 -4.54 10.71 5.57
CA LEU A 368 -3.37 9.89 5.25
C LEU A 368 -3.06 8.97 6.43
N GLN A 369 -2.76 7.71 6.12
CA GLN A 369 -2.37 6.71 7.09
C GLN A 369 -0.98 7.06 7.67
N ARG A 370 -0.98 7.92 8.68
CA ARG A 370 0.24 8.32 9.40
C ARG A 370 0.08 7.95 10.85
N VAL A 371 0.26 6.64 11.11
CA VAL A 371 0.24 6.03 12.45
C VAL A 371 1.44 5.08 12.59
N GLY A 372 2.05 5.06 13.75
CA GLY A 372 3.15 4.15 14.07
C GLY A 372 2.65 2.73 14.42
N GLY A 373 3.57 1.76 14.46
CA GLY A 373 3.24 0.34 14.63
C GLY A 373 2.44 -0.03 15.88
N LYS A 374 2.44 0.82 16.91
CA LYS A 374 1.65 0.61 18.12
C LYS A 374 0.14 0.90 17.97
N PHE A 375 -0.29 1.42 16.83
CA PHE A 375 -1.70 1.69 16.54
C PHE A 375 -2.52 0.39 16.37
N TRP A 376 -1.99 -0.60 15.68
CA TRP A 376 -2.72 -1.71 15.10
C TRP A 376 -3.35 -2.66 16.11
N ASP A 377 -2.55 -3.28 16.97
CA ASP A 377 -3.00 -4.31 17.90
C ASP A 377 -4.03 -3.81 18.93
N PRO A 378 -3.84 -2.64 19.60
CA PRO A 378 -4.82 -2.15 20.57
C PRO A 378 -6.18 -1.85 19.93
N VAL A 379 -6.19 -1.29 18.69
CA VAL A 379 -7.43 -0.97 17.98
C VAL A 379 -8.14 -2.22 17.51
N SER A 380 -7.42 -3.19 16.93
CA SER A 380 -7.99 -4.49 16.51
C SER A 380 -8.59 -5.25 17.70
N LYS A 381 -7.89 -5.25 18.85
CA LYS A 381 -8.40 -5.87 20.09
C LYS A 381 -9.69 -5.21 20.57
N PHE A 382 -9.72 -3.88 20.63
CA PHE A 382 -10.91 -3.13 21.02
C PHE A 382 -12.08 -3.42 20.08
N ALA A 383 -11.89 -3.30 18.79
CA ALA A 383 -12.94 -3.47 17.81
C ALA A 383 -13.46 -4.92 17.73
N GLY A 384 -12.57 -5.91 17.86
CA GLY A 384 -12.97 -7.32 17.98
C GLY A 384 -13.88 -7.57 19.20
N ASN A 385 -13.60 -6.90 20.32
CA ASN A 385 -14.47 -6.97 21.50
C ASN A 385 -15.83 -6.30 21.26
N MET A 386 -15.87 -5.17 20.53
CA MET A 386 -17.13 -4.52 20.12
C MET A 386 -17.92 -5.41 19.15
N ALA A 387 -17.26 -6.01 18.17
CA ALA A 387 -17.90 -6.94 17.22
C ALA A 387 -18.53 -8.17 17.92
N ALA A 388 -17.89 -8.66 18.98
CA ALA A 388 -18.41 -9.75 19.81
C ALA A 388 -19.51 -9.30 20.80
N GLY A 389 -19.90 -8.02 20.81
CA GLY A 389 -20.93 -7.48 21.70
C GLY A 389 -20.47 -7.25 23.13
N ASN A 390 -19.19 -7.03 23.36
CA ASN A 390 -18.58 -6.84 24.69
C ASN A 390 -18.95 -7.97 25.68
N PRO A 391 -18.59 -9.22 25.39
CA PRO A 391 -19.08 -10.39 26.13
C PRO A 391 -18.64 -10.41 27.60
N SER A 392 -17.56 -9.75 27.97
CA SER A 392 -17.10 -9.61 29.35
C SER A 392 -17.89 -8.58 30.15
N GLY A 393 -18.64 -7.69 29.50
CA GLY A 393 -19.32 -6.56 30.14
C GLY A 393 -18.36 -5.52 30.73
N GLN A 394 -17.08 -5.50 30.29
CA GLN A 394 -16.10 -4.52 30.74
C GLN A 394 -16.57 -3.09 30.45
N ASN A 395 -16.25 -2.16 31.34
CA ASN A 395 -16.59 -0.75 31.17
C ASN A 395 -15.99 -0.19 29.86
N LEU A 396 -16.80 0.51 29.08
CA LEU A 396 -16.37 1.01 27.75
C LEU A 396 -15.26 2.05 27.86
N GLN A 397 -15.33 2.93 28.87
CA GLN A 397 -14.27 3.92 29.09
C GLN A 397 -12.94 3.24 29.45
N GLU A 398 -12.95 2.21 30.30
CA GLU A 398 -11.75 1.45 30.65
C GLU A 398 -11.13 0.79 29.41
N GLN A 399 -11.95 0.21 28.51
CA GLN A 399 -11.45 -0.38 27.26
C GLN A 399 -10.85 0.66 26.32
N LEU A 400 -11.45 1.86 26.24
CA LEU A 400 -10.94 2.99 25.46
C LEU A 400 -9.64 3.53 26.05
N ASP A 401 -9.52 3.59 27.38
CA ASP A 401 -8.30 4.01 28.04
C ASP A 401 -7.16 3.00 27.78
N GLU A 402 -7.42 1.69 27.92
CA GLU A 402 -6.46 0.64 27.57
C GLU A 402 -6.01 0.74 26.09
N MET A 403 -6.96 0.97 25.17
CA MET A 403 -6.66 1.13 23.75
C MET A 403 -5.76 2.35 23.50
N ALA A 404 -6.14 3.53 24.03
CA ALA A 404 -5.39 4.77 23.84
C ALA A 404 -3.99 4.72 24.48
N GLU A 405 -3.85 4.09 25.67
CA GLU A 405 -2.57 3.83 26.30
C GLU A 405 -1.70 2.90 25.44
N GLY A 406 -2.27 1.84 24.86
CA GLY A 406 -1.57 0.93 23.95
C GLY A 406 -1.08 1.63 22.69
N ILE A 407 -1.93 2.46 22.07
CA ILE A 407 -1.58 3.26 20.88
C ILE A 407 -0.44 4.23 21.17
N SER A 408 -0.48 4.90 22.32
CA SER A 408 0.49 5.94 22.72
C SER A 408 1.72 5.38 23.46
N ALA A 409 1.83 4.07 23.57
CA ALA A 409 2.98 3.41 24.23
C ALA A 409 4.28 3.70 23.46
N ARG A 410 5.38 3.93 24.21
CA ARG A 410 6.72 4.18 23.65
C ARG A 410 7.44 2.89 23.29
#